data_8958ed96dd45fdf392a53865a0d6d9fe
#
_entry.id   8958ed96dd45fdf392a53865a0d6d9fe
#
_cell.length_a   1.000
_cell.length_b   1.000
_cell.length_c   1.000
_cell.angle_alpha   90.00
_cell.angle_beta   90.00
_cell.angle_gamma   90.00
#
_symmetry.space_group_name_H-M   'P 1'
#
loop_
_entity.id
_entity.type
_entity.pdbx_description
1 polymer ?
#
loop_
_entity_poly.entity_id
_entity_poly.type
_entity_poly.pdbx_seq_one_letter_code
_entity_poly.pdbx_strand_id
1 'polypeptide(L)'
;IGQAAGFLEVEIRARVGGILEKRIFEEGQFVKQGTQLFQIDPVPYKIVLQRSQGALAQADANLERTRREYVRVTALFDEGAVSEKERDEAEMAFKAASADLQVARANLHDAEVKLEYTRVDSPISGIVRKESCSVGTLVTSSVEGSLLTTMVQVDPLYINFSVPGSDFARVKQLLQSGAVSRPGGKQLVSIIYPDGKIHPQPGTIVFTDSTEAPRTATIRAKV
;
A
#
# COMPACT_ATOMS: atom_id res chain seq x y z
N ILE A 1 33.93 -11.24 0.67
CA ILE A 1 33.53 -9.83 0.58
C ILE A 1 32.01 -9.79 0.47
N GLY A 2 31.36 -9.01 1.36
CA GLY A 2 29.92 -8.81 1.35
C GLY A 2 29.55 -7.47 0.73
N GLN A 3 28.37 -7.40 0.11
CA GLN A 3 27.78 -6.16 -0.40
C GLN A 3 26.53 -5.84 0.41
N ALA A 4 26.44 -4.61 0.91
CA ALA A 4 25.24 -4.12 1.56
C ALA A 4 24.14 -3.86 0.52
N ALA A 5 22.93 -4.30 0.83
CA ALA A 5 21.75 -4.08 0.02
C ALA A 5 20.59 -3.62 0.91
N GLY A 6 19.71 -2.78 0.40
CA GLY A 6 18.50 -2.39 1.13
C GLY A 6 17.62 -3.61 1.46
N PHE A 7 16.98 -3.56 2.61
CA PHE A 7 16.10 -4.64 3.06
C PHE A 7 14.86 -4.79 2.17
N LEU A 8 14.26 -3.68 1.83
CA LEU A 8 13.06 -3.60 1.01
C LEU A 8 13.20 -2.43 0.03
N GLU A 9 12.93 -2.69 -1.22
CA GLU A 9 12.84 -1.66 -2.27
C GLU A 9 11.40 -1.59 -2.75
N VAL A 10 10.79 -0.40 -2.69
CA VAL A 10 9.40 -0.17 -3.04
C VAL A 10 9.31 0.95 -4.06
N GLU A 11 8.63 0.68 -5.16
CA GLU A 11 8.28 1.68 -6.16
C GLU A 11 7.06 2.48 -5.70
N ILE A 12 7.20 3.79 -5.68
CA ILE A 12 6.12 4.72 -5.40
C ILE A 12 5.46 5.11 -6.70
N ARG A 13 4.21 4.69 -6.87
CA ARG A 13 3.46 4.88 -8.10
C ARG A 13 2.20 5.70 -7.87
N ALA A 14 1.85 6.55 -8.83
CA ALA A 14 0.58 7.27 -8.84
C ALA A 14 -0.58 6.28 -9.02
N ARG A 15 -1.60 6.39 -8.17
CA ARG A 15 -2.82 5.59 -8.26
C ARG A 15 -3.91 6.29 -9.06
N VAL A 16 -3.76 7.61 -9.26
CA VAL A 16 -4.68 8.47 -10.01
C VAL A 16 -3.88 9.33 -10.98
N GLY A 17 -4.51 9.74 -12.08
CA GLY A 17 -3.90 10.61 -13.08
C GLY A 17 -4.04 12.08 -12.71
N GLY A 18 -3.13 12.92 -13.19
CA GLY A 18 -3.19 14.37 -13.01
C GLY A 18 -1.82 15.03 -13.12
N ILE A 19 -1.77 16.34 -12.99
CA ILE A 19 -0.51 17.08 -12.99
C ILE A 19 0.15 16.93 -11.63
N LEU A 20 1.45 16.62 -11.60
CA LEU A 20 2.24 16.58 -10.39
C LEU A 20 2.50 18.01 -9.91
N GLU A 21 1.82 18.47 -8.86
CA GLU A 21 1.92 19.86 -8.39
C GLU A 21 3.16 20.13 -7.54
N LYS A 22 3.47 19.19 -6.64
CA LYS A 22 4.52 19.39 -5.63
C LYS A 22 5.28 18.11 -5.34
N ARG A 23 6.57 18.27 -5.08
CA ARG A 23 7.45 17.31 -4.42
C ARG A 23 7.81 17.87 -3.04
N ILE A 24 7.68 17.06 -1.98
CA ILE A 24 7.78 17.51 -0.58
C ILE A 24 8.99 16.88 0.13
N PHE A 25 9.86 16.23 -0.58
CA PHE A 25 11.09 15.61 -0.06
C PHE A 25 12.31 16.04 -0.86
N GLU A 26 13.50 15.82 -0.30
CA GLU A 26 14.78 15.92 -1.00
C GLU A 26 15.27 14.53 -1.40
N GLU A 27 15.91 14.42 -2.56
CA GLU A 27 16.49 13.16 -3.05
C GLU A 27 17.60 12.69 -2.10
N GLY A 28 17.56 11.42 -1.74
CA GLY A 28 18.48 10.85 -0.75
C GLY A 28 18.07 11.09 0.71
N GLN A 29 16.99 11.82 0.98
CA GLN A 29 16.50 12.07 2.33
C GLN A 29 15.88 10.79 2.93
N PHE A 30 16.09 10.58 4.23
CA PHE A 30 15.36 9.60 5.00
C PHE A 30 13.98 10.16 5.39
N VAL A 31 12.93 9.42 5.09
CA VAL A 31 11.55 9.76 5.43
C VAL A 31 10.90 8.63 6.23
N LYS A 32 9.97 8.99 7.12
CA LYS A 32 9.18 8.04 7.88
C LYS A 32 7.96 7.60 7.07
N GLN A 33 7.47 6.40 7.35
CA GLN A 33 6.20 5.90 6.82
C GLN A 33 5.08 6.90 7.09
N GLY A 34 4.19 7.14 6.11
CA GLY A 34 3.09 8.10 6.17
C GLY A 34 3.48 9.55 5.89
N THR A 35 4.79 9.84 5.65
CA THR A 35 5.21 11.18 5.22
C THR A 35 4.76 11.43 3.79
N GLN A 36 4.15 12.58 3.53
CA GLN A 36 3.76 12.97 2.18
C GLN A 36 4.99 13.23 1.31
N LEU A 37 5.03 12.58 0.14
CA LEU A 37 6.11 12.69 -0.83
C LEU A 37 5.72 13.59 -2.00
N PHE A 38 4.53 13.38 -2.56
CA PHE A 38 4.06 14.13 -3.72
C PHE A 38 2.62 14.59 -3.54
N GLN A 39 2.27 15.63 -4.30
CA GLN A 39 0.90 16.10 -4.46
C GLN A 39 0.55 16.13 -5.95
N ILE A 40 -0.48 15.38 -6.32
CA ILE A 40 -1.12 15.43 -7.64
C ILE A 40 -2.25 16.46 -7.54
N ASP A 41 -2.56 17.19 -8.61
CA ASP A 41 -3.62 18.20 -8.64
C ASP A 41 -4.94 17.65 -8.08
N PRO A 42 -5.41 18.14 -6.91
CA PRO A 42 -6.61 17.64 -6.26
C PRO A 42 -7.90 18.29 -6.78
N VAL A 43 -7.79 19.37 -7.58
CA VAL A 43 -8.96 20.19 -7.97
C VAL A 43 -10.02 19.40 -8.72
N PRO A 44 -9.69 18.61 -9.76
CA PRO A 44 -10.68 17.79 -10.46
C PRO A 44 -11.39 16.78 -9.52
N TYR A 45 -10.65 16.21 -8.59
CA TYR A 45 -11.17 15.23 -7.62
C TYR A 45 -12.08 15.87 -6.58
N LYS A 46 -11.77 17.09 -6.12
CA LYS A 46 -12.64 17.88 -5.23
C LYS A 46 -13.98 18.21 -5.87
N ILE A 47 -13.99 18.51 -7.17
CA ILE A 47 -15.22 18.77 -7.92
C ILE A 47 -16.09 17.49 -8.00
N VAL A 48 -15.48 16.34 -8.27
CA VAL A 48 -16.19 15.05 -8.31
C VAL A 48 -16.74 14.71 -6.91
N LEU A 49 -15.96 14.92 -5.85
CA LEU A 49 -16.42 14.73 -4.48
C LEU A 49 -17.64 15.59 -4.15
N GLN A 50 -17.60 16.88 -4.46
CA GLN A 50 -18.73 17.78 -4.23
C GLN A 50 -19.99 17.36 -4.99
N ARG A 51 -19.84 16.90 -6.24
CA ARG A 51 -20.94 16.35 -7.04
C ARG A 51 -21.55 15.11 -6.40
N SER A 52 -20.71 14.18 -5.92
CA SER A 52 -21.15 12.94 -5.25
C SER A 52 -21.86 13.25 -3.91
N GLN A 53 -21.41 14.27 -3.18
CA GLN A 53 -22.09 14.75 -1.97
C GLN A 53 -23.49 15.28 -2.29
N GLY A 54 -23.64 16.04 -3.36
CA GLY A 54 -24.95 16.51 -3.82
C GLY A 54 -25.89 15.36 -4.23
N ALA A 55 -25.37 14.37 -4.95
CA ALA A 55 -26.14 13.19 -5.33
C ALA A 55 -26.58 12.35 -4.10
N LEU A 56 -25.73 12.22 -3.10
CA LEU A 56 -26.08 11.57 -1.84
C LEU A 56 -27.22 12.31 -1.13
N ALA A 57 -27.14 13.63 -1.00
CA ALA A 57 -28.18 14.44 -0.37
C ALA A 57 -29.53 14.32 -1.12
N GLN A 58 -29.51 14.25 -2.44
CA GLN A 58 -30.71 14.04 -3.25
C GLN A 58 -31.32 12.65 -3.01
N ALA A 59 -30.49 11.59 -2.99
CA ALA A 59 -30.94 10.22 -2.74
C ALA A 59 -31.52 10.07 -1.33
N ASP A 60 -30.91 10.69 -0.35
CA ASP A 60 -31.37 10.69 1.06
C ASP A 60 -32.73 11.39 1.20
N ALA A 61 -32.91 12.55 0.57
CA ALA A 61 -34.19 13.26 0.54
C ALA A 61 -35.29 12.44 -0.16
N ASN A 62 -34.94 11.72 -1.23
CA ASN A 62 -35.90 10.83 -1.91
C ASN A 62 -36.28 9.63 -1.05
N LEU A 63 -35.34 9.00 -0.36
CA LEU A 63 -35.61 7.92 0.58
C LEU A 63 -36.54 8.39 1.68
N GLU A 64 -36.29 9.55 2.29
CA GLU A 64 -37.15 10.08 3.35
C GLU A 64 -38.56 10.39 2.85
N ARG A 65 -38.71 10.89 1.61
CA ARG A 65 -40.01 11.13 0.97
C ARG A 65 -40.77 9.81 0.78
N THR A 66 -40.12 8.81 0.17
CA THR A 66 -40.75 7.51 -0.11
C THR A 66 -41.06 6.73 1.16
N ARG A 67 -40.21 6.84 2.20
CA ARG A 67 -40.45 6.25 3.52
C ARG A 67 -41.72 6.82 4.15
N ARG A 68 -41.89 8.14 4.15
CA ARG A 68 -43.11 8.78 4.70
C ARG A 68 -44.35 8.33 3.94
N GLU A 69 -44.28 8.24 2.61
CA GLU A 69 -45.35 7.76 1.77
C GLU A 69 -45.71 6.32 2.11
N TYR A 70 -44.73 5.43 2.20
CA TYR A 70 -44.93 4.02 2.54
C TYR A 70 -45.63 3.88 3.92
N VAL A 71 -45.15 4.60 4.93
CA VAL A 71 -45.76 4.57 6.27
C VAL A 71 -47.21 5.04 6.25
N ARG A 72 -47.49 6.13 5.50
CA ARG A 72 -48.85 6.68 5.36
C ARG A 72 -49.77 5.69 4.66
N VAL A 73 -49.37 5.14 3.53
CA VAL A 73 -50.19 4.20 2.71
C VAL A 73 -50.41 2.91 3.49
N THR A 74 -49.43 2.43 4.26
CA THR A 74 -49.60 1.24 5.10
C THR A 74 -50.67 1.46 6.18
N ALA A 75 -50.69 2.62 6.85
CA ALA A 75 -51.68 2.94 7.84
C ALA A 75 -53.10 3.02 7.19
N LEU A 76 -53.24 3.63 6.05
CA LEU A 76 -54.51 3.69 5.32
C LEU A 76 -54.97 2.32 4.80
N PHE A 77 -54.07 1.42 4.48
CA PHE A 77 -54.37 0.05 4.11
C PHE A 77 -54.97 -0.73 5.30
N ASP A 78 -54.38 -0.58 6.46
CA ASP A 78 -54.87 -1.21 7.71
C ASP A 78 -56.28 -0.72 8.06
N GLU A 79 -56.63 0.50 7.69
CA GLU A 79 -57.97 1.08 7.83
C GLU A 79 -58.94 0.69 6.68
N GLY A 80 -58.46 -0.03 5.64
CA GLY A 80 -59.25 -0.43 4.49
C GLY A 80 -59.49 0.70 3.48
N ALA A 81 -58.75 1.82 3.56
CA ALA A 81 -58.96 3.02 2.74
C ALA A 81 -58.21 3.02 1.40
N VAL A 82 -57.27 2.12 1.22
CA VAL A 82 -56.48 1.97 -0.03
C VAL A 82 -56.36 0.50 -0.43
N SER A 83 -56.01 0.25 -1.70
CA SER A 83 -55.86 -1.09 -2.25
C SER A 83 -54.49 -1.72 -1.88
N GLU A 84 -54.41 -3.05 -1.92
CA GLU A 84 -53.15 -3.79 -1.76
C GLU A 84 -52.11 -3.37 -2.80
N LYS A 85 -52.54 -3.09 -4.03
CA LYS A 85 -51.68 -2.62 -5.10
C LYS A 85 -51.00 -1.29 -4.74
N GLU A 86 -51.74 -0.34 -4.17
CA GLU A 86 -51.18 0.96 -3.77
C GLU A 86 -50.15 0.82 -2.64
N ARG A 87 -50.40 -0.10 -1.67
CA ARG A 87 -49.43 -0.44 -0.62
C ARG A 87 -48.14 -1.03 -1.23
N ASP A 88 -48.28 -2.00 -2.13
CA ASP A 88 -47.15 -2.66 -2.77
C ASP A 88 -46.33 -1.69 -3.62
N GLU A 89 -46.99 -0.78 -4.36
CA GLU A 89 -46.32 0.28 -5.11
C GLU A 89 -45.50 1.22 -4.20
N ALA A 90 -46.04 1.62 -3.04
CA ALA A 90 -45.34 2.45 -2.09
C ALA A 90 -44.17 1.72 -1.45
N GLU A 91 -44.32 0.41 -1.12
CA GLU A 91 -43.24 -0.42 -0.62
C GLU A 91 -42.09 -0.56 -1.63
N MET A 92 -42.44 -0.83 -2.89
CA MET A 92 -41.45 -0.94 -3.96
C MET A 92 -40.70 0.37 -4.21
N ALA A 93 -41.39 1.51 -4.17
CA ALA A 93 -40.78 2.83 -4.27
C ALA A 93 -39.83 3.13 -3.14
N PHE A 94 -40.18 2.75 -1.90
CA PHE A 94 -39.29 2.89 -0.74
C PHE A 94 -38.06 1.99 -0.86
N LYS A 95 -38.21 0.73 -1.27
CA LYS A 95 -37.11 -0.20 -1.49
C LYS A 95 -36.15 0.30 -2.60
N ALA A 96 -36.70 0.80 -3.70
CA ALA A 96 -35.92 1.38 -4.80
C ALA A 96 -35.11 2.58 -4.32
N ALA A 97 -35.72 3.53 -3.60
CA ALA A 97 -35.03 4.69 -3.05
C ALA A 97 -33.93 4.30 -2.03
N SER A 98 -34.14 3.22 -1.27
CA SER A 98 -33.11 2.67 -0.36
C SER A 98 -31.90 2.13 -1.14
N ALA A 99 -32.13 1.45 -2.27
CA ALA A 99 -31.06 0.96 -3.14
C ALA A 99 -30.31 2.13 -3.80
N ASP A 100 -31.02 3.16 -4.27
CA ASP A 100 -30.42 4.37 -4.83
C ASP A 100 -29.50 5.09 -3.84
N LEU A 101 -29.91 5.17 -2.56
CA LEU A 101 -29.09 5.73 -1.51
C LEU A 101 -27.79 4.92 -1.31
N GLN A 102 -27.85 3.60 -1.36
CA GLN A 102 -26.64 2.77 -1.25
C GLN A 102 -25.67 3.02 -2.41
N VAL A 103 -26.18 3.15 -3.64
CA VAL A 103 -25.37 3.50 -4.81
C VAL A 103 -24.73 4.88 -4.64
N ALA A 104 -25.49 5.88 -4.18
CA ALA A 104 -24.97 7.23 -3.96
C ALA A 104 -23.88 7.27 -2.89
N ARG A 105 -24.00 6.47 -1.80
CA ARG A 105 -22.96 6.31 -0.78
C ARG A 105 -21.70 5.67 -1.34
N ALA A 106 -21.83 4.65 -2.17
CA ALA A 106 -20.68 3.99 -2.79
C ALA A 106 -19.95 4.96 -3.74
N ASN A 107 -20.68 5.77 -4.53
CA ASN A 107 -20.09 6.78 -5.41
C ASN A 107 -19.37 7.89 -4.62
N LEU A 108 -19.91 8.31 -3.48
CA LEU A 108 -19.25 9.27 -2.60
C LEU A 108 -17.93 8.70 -2.08
N HIS A 109 -17.95 7.47 -1.57
CA HIS A 109 -16.76 6.81 -1.05
C HIS A 109 -15.66 6.65 -2.14
N ASP A 110 -16.03 6.27 -3.36
CA ASP A 110 -15.10 6.21 -4.50
C ASP A 110 -14.45 7.58 -4.79
N ALA A 111 -15.23 8.66 -4.72
CA ALA A 111 -14.73 10.01 -4.91
C ALA A 111 -13.77 10.45 -3.78
N GLU A 112 -14.05 10.08 -2.53
CA GLU A 112 -13.18 10.32 -1.36
C GLU A 112 -11.85 9.60 -1.52
N VAL A 113 -11.86 8.31 -1.84
CA VAL A 113 -10.66 7.49 -2.05
C VAL A 113 -9.81 8.04 -3.21
N LYS A 114 -10.43 8.45 -4.31
CA LYS A 114 -9.70 9.06 -5.43
C LYS A 114 -9.06 10.39 -5.06
N LEU A 115 -9.71 11.20 -4.25
CA LEU A 115 -9.12 12.45 -3.73
C LEU A 115 -7.96 12.15 -2.78
N GLU A 116 -8.09 11.14 -1.91
CA GLU A 116 -6.99 10.71 -1.03
C GLU A 116 -5.76 10.28 -1.84
N TYR A 117 -5.95 9.55 -2.95
CA TYR A 117 -4.86 9.12 -3.82
C TYR A 117 -4.12 10.27 -4.55
N THR A 118 -4.65 11.50 -4.54
CA THR A 118 -3.90 12.67 -5.03
C THR A 118 -2.75 13.04 -4.10
N ARG A 119 -2.83 12.65 -2.83
CA ARG A 119 -1.77 12.73 -1.86
C ARG A 119 -1.00 11.42 -1.87
N VAL A 120 0.26 11.47 -2.25
CA VAL A 120 1.12 10.28 -2.31
C VAL A 120 2.01 10.25 -1.09
N ASP A 121 1.72 9.34 -0.18
CA ASP A 121 2.45 9.16 1.07
C ASP A 121 3.44 7.98 0.97
N SER A 122 4.47 8.01 1.80
CA SER A 122 5.47 6.95 1.91
C SER A 122 4.87 5.69 2.55
N PRO A 123 4.93 4.51 1.88
CA PRO A 123 4.43 3.25 2.45
C PRO A 123 5.38 2.62 3.46
N ILE A 124 6.66 3.02 3.49
CA ILE A 124 7.70 2.51 4.37
C ILE A 124 8.57 3.64 4.92
N SER A 125 9.29 3.39 6.00
CA SER A 125 10.36 4.28 6.44
C SER A 125 11.65 3.90 5.69
N GLY A 126 12.34 4.88 5.09
CA GLY A 126 13.53 4.61 4.29
C GLY A 126 14.06 5.83 3.54
N ILE A 127 15.04 5.61 2.69
CA ILE A 127 15.65 6.66 1.86
C ILE A 127 14.89 6.74 0.53
N VAL A 128 14.46 7.94 0.17
CA VAL A 128 13.83 8.20 -1.12
C VAL A 128 14.92 8.42 -2.16
N ARG A 129 14.85 7.68 -3.26
CA ARG A 129 15.76 7.85 -4.39
C ARG A 129 15.36 9.03 -5.28
N LYS A 130 16.07 9.20 -6.37
CA LYS A 130 15.79 10.20 -7.40
C LYS A 130 14.35 10.09 -7.91
N GLU A 131 13.72 11.22 -8.18
CA GLU A 131 12.42 11.27 -8.85
C GLU A 131 12.48 10.73 -10.28
N SER A 132 11.44 10.03 -10.69
CA SER A 132 11.25 9.57 -12.06
C SER A 132 10.43 10.54 -12.90
N CYS A 133 9.61 11.37 -12.25
CA CYS A 133 8.77 12.37 -12.88
C CYS A 133 8.93 13.72 -12.15
N SER A 134 9.21 14.78 -12.91
CA SER A 134 9.37 16.13 -12.37
C SER A 134 8.03 16.83 -12.14
N VAL A 135 8.00 17.80 -11.23
CA VAL A 135 6.86 18.68 -11.00
C VAL A 135 6.42 19.34 -12.31
N GLY A 136 5.10 19.41 -12.54
CA GLY A 136 4.48 19.89 -13.78
C GLY A 136 4.23 18.78 -14.82
N THR A 137 4.74 17.56 -14.63
CA THR A 137 4.48 16.44 -15.54
C THR A 137 3.08 15.86 -15.32
N LEU A 138 2.42 15.49 -16.41
CA LEU A 138 1.19 14.72 -16.35
C LEU A 138 1.52 13.26 -16.01
N VAL A 139 1.08 12.79 -14.85
CA VAL A 139 1.18 11.40 -14.44
C VAL A 139 -0.12 10.66 -14.75
N THR A 140 -0.02 9.37 -14.99
CA THR A 140 -1.16 8.50 -15.28
C THR A 140 -1.18 7.33 -14.29
N SER A 141 -2.31 6.65 -14.16
CA SER A 141 -2.43 5.42 -13.38
C SER A 141 -1.96 4.17 -14.15
N SER A 142 -1.50 4.31 -15.40
CA SER A 142 -0.94 3.21 -16.19
C SER A 142 0.46 2.84 -15.72
N VAL A 143 0.89 1.59 -15.93
CA VAL A 143 2.18 1.09 -15.46
C VAL A 143 3.35 1.94 -15.93
N GLU A 144 3.33 2.41 -17.19
CA GLU A 144 4.43 3.17 -17.80
C GLU A 144 4.53 4.63 -17.30
N GLY A 145 3.39 5.26 -16.93
CA GLY A 145 3.36 6.68 -16.55
C GLY A 145 3.10 6.93 -15.07
N SER A 146 3.13 5.90 -14.24
CA SER A 146 2.78 6.01 -12.82
C SER A 146 3.97 6.09 -11.88
N LEU A 147 5.17 5.69 -12.30
CA LEU A 147 6.35 5.64 -11.43
C LEU A 147 6.82 7.05 -11.07
N LEU A 148 6.76 7.38 -9.77
CA LEU A 148 7.16 8.68 -9.25
C LEU A 148 8.57 8.66 -8.67
N THR A 149 8.89 7.67 -7.86
CA THR A 149 10.21 7.44 -7.27
C THR A 149 10.30 6.02 -6.73
N THR A 150 11.48 5.66 -6.24
CA THR A 150 11.73 4.40 -5.54
C THR A 150 12.23 4.69 -4.14
N MET A 151 11.79 3.91 -3.17
CA MET A 151 12.25 3.99 -1.79
C MET A 151 12.99 2.73 -1.38
N VAL A 152 14.01 2.88 -0.56
CA VAL A 152 14.81 1.77 -0.04
C VAL A 152 14.83 1.84 1.49
N GLN A 153 14.39 0.77 2.12
CA GLN A 153 14.53 0.60 3.56
C GLN A 153 15.98 0.17 3.87
N VAL A 154 16.65 0.93 4.72
CA VAL A 154 18.06 0.70 5.07
C VAL A 154 18.25 0.21 6.50
N ASP A 155 17.19 0.12 7.27
CA ASP A 155 17.15 -0.45 8.62
C ASP A 155 15.91 -1.36 8.73
N PRO A 156 16.11 -2.68 8.92
CA PRO A 156 17.37 -3.43 8.87
C PRO A 156 18.02 -3.45 7.48
N LEU A 157 19.28 -3.88 7.41
CA LEU A 157 20.05 -3.98 6.18
C LEU A 157 20.32 -5.45 5.81
N TYR A 158 20.35 -5.77 4.53
CA TYR A 158 20.86 -7.05 4.06
C TYR A 158 22.34 -6.95 3.64
N ILE A 159 23.10 -7.97 3.97
CA ILE A 159 24.44 -8.18 3.43
C ILE A 159 24.42 -9.44 2.57
N ASN A 160 24.65 -9.27 1.27
CA ASN A 160 24.82 -10.38 0.36
C ASN A 160 26.30 -10.73 0.28
N PHE A 161 26.65 -11.98 0.53
CA PHE A 161 28.01 -12.48 0.41
C PHE A 161 28.01 -13.86 -0.21
N SER A 162 29.06 -14.16 -0.94
CA SER A 162 29.26 -15.46 -1.59
C SER A 162 30.27 -16.28 -0.79
N VAL A 163 29.94 -17.55 -0.55
CA VAL A 163 30.81 -18.52 0.12
C VAL A 163 31.21 -19.59 -0.88
N PRO A 164 32.49 -19.98 -0.98
CA PRO A 164 32.89 -21.13 -1.78
C PRO A 164 32.14 -22.39 -1.35
N GLY A 165 31.72 -23.20 -2.32
CA GLY A 165 30.94 -24.41 -2.06
C GLY A 165 31.65 -25.43 -1.15
N SER A 166 32.99 -25.46 -1.18
CA SER A 166 33.84 -26.25 -0.28
C SER A 166 33.66 -25.82 1.20
N ASP A 167 33.67 -24.52 1.46
CA ASP A 167 33.52 -23.98 2.81
C ASP A 167 32.09 -24.16 3.34
N PHE A 168 31.11 -24.03 2.44
CA PHE A 168 29.72 -24.31 2.77
C PHE A 168 29.49 -25.78 3.16
N ALA A 169 30.07 -26.72 2.37
CA ALA A 169 30.00 -28.16 2.67
C ALA A 169 30.66 -28.49 4.02
N ARG A 170 31.82 -27.86 4.30
CA ARG A 170 32.54 -28.04 5.57
C ARG A 170 31.72 -27.52 6.77
N VAL A 171 31.13 -26.34 6.67
CA VAL A 171 30.26 -25.79 7.71
C VAL A 171 29.03 -26.69 7.94
N LYS A 172 28.41 -27.19 6.88
CA LYS A 172 27.29 -28.13 6.96
C LYS A 172 27.68 -29.43 7.69
N GLN A 173 28.86 -29.97 7.40
CA GLN A 173 29.38 -31.17 8.04
C GLN A 173 29.65 -30.96 9.52
N LEU A 174 30.28 -29.81 9.92
CA LEU A 174 30.54 -29.43 11.30
C LEU A 174 29.22 -29.24 12.09
N LEU A 175 28.18 -28.72 11.46
CA LEU A 175 26.87 -28.58 12.08
C LEU A 175 26.17 -29.93 12.26
N GLN A 176 26.34 -30.86 11.33
CA GLN A 176 25.76 -32.22 11.43
C GLN A 176 26.49 -33.09 12.46
N SER A 177 27.80 -32.91 12.63
CA SER A 177 28.58 -33.64 13.63
C SER A 177 28.44 -33.12 15.07
N GLY A 178 27.67 -32.02 15.26
CA GLY A 178 27.51 -31.40 16.58
C GLY A 178 28.74 -30.65 17.09
N ALA A 179 29.82 -30.57 16.29
CA ALA A 179 31.05 -29.88 16.65
C ALA A 179 30.88 -28.35 16.78
N VAL A 180 29.81 -27.80 16.18
CA VAL A 180 29.45 -26.39 16.28
C VAL A 180 27.98 -26.30 16.73
N SER A 181 27.76 -25.56 17.81
CA SER A 181 26.43 -25.30 18.35
C SER A 181 25.76 -24.13 17.61
N ARG A 182 24.45 -24.23 17.38
CA ARG A 182 23.60 -23.12 16.91
C ARG A 182 22.90 -22.50 18.11
N PRO A 183 23.33 -21.37 18.66
CA PRO A 183 22.59 -20.70 19.71
C PRO A 183 21.23 -20.28 19.21
N GLY A 184 20.15 -20.82 19.78
CA GLY A 184 18.77 -20.54 19.34
C GLY A 184 18.40 -21.00 17.93
N GLY A 185 19.15 -21.94 17.31
CA GLY A 185 18.87 -22.46 15.96
C GLY A 185 19.25 -21.51 14.81
N LYS A 186 19.77 -20.31 15.09
CA LYS A 186 20.15 -19.29 14.10
C LYS A 186 21.65 -19.32 13.84
N GLN A 187 22.05 -19.07 12.60
CA GLN A 187 23.45 -18.88 12.25
C GLN A 187 23.79 -17.39 12.35
N LEU A 188 24.75 -17.07 13.23
CA LEU A 188 25.23 -15.71 13.43
C LEU A 188 26.48 -15.46 12.57
N VAL A 189 26.59 -14.26 12.03
CA VAL A 189 27.70 -13.80 11.20
C VAL A 189 28.22 -12.48 11.79
N SER A 190 29.53 -12.41 12.05
CA SER A 190 30.18 -11.15 12.43
C SER A 190 30.54 -10.36 11.18
N ILE A 191 30.19 -9.07 11.16
CA ILE A 191 30.47 -8.16 10.06
C ILE A 191 31.71 -7.38 10.41
N ILE A 192 32.73 -7.45 9.55
CA ILE A 192 33.99 -6.73 9.69
C ILE A 192 34.02 -5.64 8.62
N TYR A 193 34.18 -4.40 9.04
CA TYR A 193 34.34 -3.26 8.16
C TYR A 193 35.72 -3.26 7.48
N PRO A 194 35.87 -2.52 6.36
CA PRO A 194 37.18 -2.41 5.67
C PRO A 194 38.32 -1.85 6.56
N ASP A 195 37.96 -1.10 7.60
CA ASP A 195 38.90 -0.58 8.61
C ASP A 195 39.29 -1.62 9.69
N GLY A 196 38.77 -2.87 9.57
CA GLY A 196 39.03 -3.96 10.51
C GLY A 196 38.17 -3.95 11.79
N LYS A 197 37.28 -2.97 11.95
CA LYS A 197 36.34 -2.95 13.09
C LYS A 197 35.21 -3.96 12.90
N ILE A 198 34.81 -4.57 14.00
CA ILE A 198 33.66 -5.49 14.03
C ILE A 198 32.39 -4.70 14.33
N HIS A 199 31.32 -4.95 13.55
CA HIS A 199 30.03 -4.38 13.84
C HIS A 199 29.50 -4.89 15.19
N PRO A 200 28.94 -4.00 16.06
CA PRO A 200 28.55 -4.37 17.43
C PRO A 200 27.48 -5.46 17.49
N GLN A 201 26.59 -5.50 16.46
CA GLN A 201 25.52 -6.49 16.38
C GLN A 201 25.88 -7.58 15.36
N PRO A 202 25.76 -8.87 15.71
CA PRO A 202 25.95 -9.95 14.76
C PRO A 202 24.78 -10.01 13.77
N GLY A 203 25.09 -10.28 12.52
CA GLY A 203 24.09 -10.57 11.50
C GLY A 203 23.50 -11.96 11.67
N THR A 204 22.25 -12.14 11.29
CA THR A 204 21.59 -13.46 11.23
C THR A 204 21.43 -13.88 9.78
N ILE A 205 21.86 -15.11 9.43
CA ILE A 205 21.64 -15.66 8.09
C ILE A 205 20.14 -15.95 7.93
N VAL A 206 19.50 -15.27 6.97
CA VAL A 206 18.06 -15.38 6.71
C VAL A 206 17.79 -16.37 5.57
N PHE A 207 18.65 -16.39 4.57
CA PHE A 207 18.45 -17.19 3.37
C PHE A 207 19.78 -17.66 2.78
N THR A 208 19.79 -18.91 2.32
CA THR A 208 20.91 -19.50 1.58
C THR A 208 20.36 -19.99 0.25
N ASP A 209 20.72 -19.31 -0.83
CA ASP A 209 20.38 -19.79 -2.19
C ASP A 209 21.47 -20.73 -2.67
N SER A 210 21.08 -21.97 -2.94
CA SER A 210 21.97 -23.00 -3.43
C SER A 210 21.74 -23.37 -4.89
N THR A 211 20.89 -22.60 -5.62
CA THR A 211 20.24 -23.10 -6.84
C THR A 211 21.04 -22.83 -8.12
N GLU A 212 21.99 -21.90 -8.17
CA GLU A 212 22.55 -21.49 -9.46
C GLU A 212 24.02 -21.86 -9.76
N ALA A 213 24.80 -22.34 -8.81
CA ALA A 213 26.11 -22.88 -9.14
C ALA A 213 26.63 -23.85 -8.06
N PRO A 214 26.98 -25.09 -8.38
CA PRO A 214 27.50 -26.05 -7.41
C PRO A 214 28.87 -25.62 -6.81
N ARG A 215 29.47 -24.55 -7.27
CA ARG A 215 30.75 -24.00 -6.80
C ARG A 215 30.68 -22.74 -5.96
N THR A 216 29.59 -21.98 -6.02
CA THR A 216 29.40 -20.74 -5.25
C THR A 216 27.96 -20.64 -4.73
N ALA A 217 27.78 -20.63 -3.42
CA ALA A 217 26.47 -20.35 -2.81
C ALA A 217 26.41 -18.88 -2.43
N THR A 218 25.32 -18.20 -2.77
CA THR A 218 25.07 -16.82 -2.31
C THR A 218 24.27 -16.88 -1.01
N ILE A 219 24.78 -16.25 0.03
CA ILE A 219 24.16 -16.23 1.35
C ILE A 219 23.75 -14.78 1.64
N ARG A 220 22.54 -14.60 2.15
CA ARG A 220 22.06 -13.30 2.65
C ARG A 220 22.00 -13.32 4.16
N ALA A 221 22.61 -12.35 4.79
CA ALA A 221 22.51 -12.13 6.22
C ALA A 221 21.76 -10.82 6.48
N LYS A 222 20.84 -10.86 7.43
CA LYS A 222 20.14 -9.67 7.92
C LYS A 222 20.87 -9.12 9.12
N VAL A 223 21.13 -7.84 9.13
CA VAL A 223 21.75 -7.09 10.24
C VAL A 223 20.80 -6.05 10.75
#